data_3e558aa23836e238fb6f5c8e1cea6089
#
_entry.id   3e558aa23836e238fb6f5c8e1cea6089
#
_cell.length_a   1.000
_cell.length_b   1.000
_cell.length_c   1.000
_cell.angle_alpha   90.00
_cell.angle_beta   90.00
_cell.angle_gamma   90.00
#
_symmetry.space_group_name_H-M   'P 1'
#
loop_
_entity.id
_entity.type
_entity.pdbx_description
1 polymer ?
#
loop_
_entity_poly.entity_id
_entity_poly.type
_entity_poly.pdbx_seq_one_letter_code
_entity_poly.pdbx_strand_id
1 'polypeptide(L)'
;MEWIKNLPLDSISENLATFLIWWAKLVDGVPDAQLPLLVYVIASLIVLLLWVLVARILPRGIRGISLAFVAAVLLAPGSAEGESGALAPAIVGVFHALLMKDFGGMVSASLPILATFAAFLVIGAIWQMLRSVIESDAAKKEEMARIEAQKKLVADSAQMN
;
A
#
# COMPACT_ATOMS: atom_id res chain seq x y z
N MET A 1 -3.65 19.17 35.71
CA MET A 1 -2.74 18.36 34.85
C MET A 1 -2.06 17.25 35.68
N GLU A 2 -2.82 16.46 36.43
CA GLU A 2 -2.31 15.36 37.28
C GLU A 2 -2.02 14.08 36.49
N TRP A 3 -2.67 13.88 35.34
CA TRP A 3 -2.52 12.69 34.49
C TRP A 3 -1.12 12.55 33.88
N ILE A 4 -0.38 13.65 33.70
CA ILE A 4 1.00 13.63 33.19
C ILE A 4 1.99 13.07 34.24
N LYS A 5 1.71 13.24 35.54
CA LYS A 5 2.55 12.73 36.61
C LYS A 5 2.44 11.22 36.83
N ASN A 6 1.34 10.61 36.33
CA ASN A 6 1.05 9.18 36.47
C ASN A 6 1.43 8.38 35.21
N LEU A 7 2.08 9.01 34.21
CA LEU A 7 2.60 8.29 33.06
C LEU A 7 3.77 7.41 33.51
N PRO A 8 3.80 6.14 33.14
CA PRO A 8 4.92 5.23 33.44
C PRO A 8 6.12 5.55 32.54
N LEU A 9 6.74 6.72 32.79
CA LEU A 9 7.84 7.23 31.98
C LEU A 9 9.02 6.27 31.94
N ASP A 10 9.29 5.57 33.04
CA ASP A 10 10.37 4.58 33.12
C ASP A 10 10.11 3.41 32.18
N SER A 11 8.88 2.88 32.16
CA SER A 11 8.51 1.78 31.23
C SER A 11 8.52 2.22 29.77
N ILE A 12 8.14 3.46 29.49
CA ILE A 12 8.19 4.03 28.13
C ILE A 12 9.64 4.19 27.68
N SER A 13 10.52 4.73 28.55
CA SER A 13 11.93 4.92 28.22
C SER A 13 12.66 3.61 28.01
N GLU A 14 12.37 2.58 28.82
CA GLU A 14 12.95 1.24 28.68
C GLU A 14 12.52 0.55 27.38
N ASN A 15 11.23 0.64 27.03
CA ASN A 15 10.73 0.11 25.77
C ASN A 15 11.31 0.84 24.55
N LEU A 16 11.46 2.17 24.63
CA LEU A 16 12.11 2.96 23.59
C LEU A 16 13.60 2.59 23.46
N ALA A 17 14.33 2.45 24.56
CA ALA A 17 15.72 2.02 24.54
C ALA A 17 15.88 0.62 23.91
N THR A 18 15.03 -0.32 24.29
CA THR A 18 15.01 -1.67 23.72
C THR A 18 14.73 -1.65 22.22
N PHE A 19 13.76 -0.83 21.78
CA PHE A 19 13.45 -0.64 20.36
C PHE A 19 14.63 -0.03 19.60
N LEU A 20 15.28 0.99 20.15
CA LEU A 20 16.44 1.63 19.53
C LEU A 20 17.63 0.68 19.39
N ILE A 21 17.90 -0.15 20.41
CA ILE A 21 18.96 -1.17 20.35
C ILE A 21 18.63 -2.23 19.31
N TRP A 22 17.39 -2.70 19.27
CA TRP A 22 16.95 -3.65 18.26
C TRP A 22 17.08 -3.06 16.84
N TRP A 23 16.64 -1.81 16.65
CA TRP A 23 16.77 -1.10 15.38
C TRP A 23 18.24 -0.94 14.97
N ALA A 24 19.11 -0.48 15.89
CA ALA A 24 20.53 -0.33 15.62
C ALA A 24 21.17 -1.64 15.12
N LYS A 25 20.83 -2.77 15.76
CA LYS A 25 21.30 -4.09 15.30
C LYS A 25 20.77 -4.49 13.94
N LEU A 26 19.56 -4.09 13.59
CA LEU A 26 18.95 -4.39 12.30
C LEU A 26 19.65 -3.67 11.13
N VAL A 27 20.14 -2.45 11.38
CA VAL A 27 20.78 -1.59 10.38
C VAL A 27 22.32 -1.64 10.41
N ASP A 28 22.91 -2.36 11.34
CA ASP A 28 24.37 -2.42 11.58
C ASP A 28 25.19 -2.87 10.37
N GLY A 29 24.56 -3.59 9.41
CA GLY A 29 25.21 -4.01 8.16
C GLY A 29 24.92 -3.12 6.95
N VAL A 30 24.18 -2.02 7.10
CA VAL A 30 23.76 -1.17 5.99
C VAL A 30 24.71 0.02 5.85
N PRO A 31 25.25 0.30 4.63
CA PRO A 31 26.08 1.50 4.40
C PRO A 31 25.32 2.79 4.75
N ASP A 32 25.98 3.74 5.40
CA ASP A 32 25.39 5.00 5.85
C ASP A 32 24.68 5.77 4.72
N ALA A 33 25.20 5.69 3.51
CA ALA A 33 24.58 6.34 2.33
C ALA A 33 23.20 5.76 1.96
N GLN A 34 22.90 4.51 2.33
CA GLN A 34 21.64 3.84 2.01
C GLN A 34 20.65 3.86 3.19
N LEU A 35 21.11 4.19 4.37
CA LEU A 35 20.30 4.24 5.59
C LEU A 35 19.04 5.12 5.43
N PRO A 36 19.12 6.37 4.93
CA PRO A 36 17.94 7.22 4.79
C PRO A 36 16.89 6.63 3.86
N LEU A 37 17.32 6.02 2.75
CA LEU A 37 16.43 5.38 1.79
C LEU A 37 15.75 4.15 2.40
N LEU A 38 16.51 3.31 3.12
CA LEU A 38 15.98 2.12 3.78
C LEU A 38 14.94 2.47 4.84
N VAL A 39 15.25 3.46 5.70
CA VAL A 39 14.31 3.95 6.71
C VAL A 39 13.03 4.47 6.06
N TYR A 40 13.17 5.23 4.98
CA TYR A 40 12.02 5.74 4.23
C TYR A 40 11.15 4.61 3.65
N VAL A 41 11.77 3.62 3.02
CA VAL A 41 11.03 2.49 2.43
C VAL A 41 10.27 1.71 3.50
N ILE A 42 10.92 1.41 4.64
CA ILE A 42 10.27 0.71 5.76
C ILE A 42 9.10 1.53 6.31
N ALA A 43 9.31 2.84 6.56
CA ALA A 43 8.26 3.73 7.03
C ALA A 43 7.10 3.80 6.03
N SER A 44 7.39 3.89 4.73
CA SER A 44 6.38 3.89 3.67
C SER A 44 5.57 2.61 3.64
N LEU A 45 6.20 1.45 3.81
CA LEU A 45 5.50 0.16 3.89
C LEU A 45 4.59 0.07 5.12
N ILE A 46 5.03 0.58 6.27
CA ILE A 46 4.20 0.64 7.48
C ILE A 46 2.98 1.53 7.24
N VAL A 47 3.17 2.72 6.66
CA VAL A 47 2.07 3.64 6.34
C VAL A 47 1.10 3.00 5.34
N LEU A 48 1.59 2.31 4.31
CA LEU A 48 0.75 1.58 3.37
C LEU A 48 -0.06 0.47 4.03
N LEU A 49 0.55 -0.29 4.95
CA LEU A 49 -0.13 -1.33 5.70
C LEU A 49 -1.24 -0.76 6.58
N LEU A 50 -0.96 0.34 7.28
CA LEU A 50 -1.98 1.07 8.04
C LEU A 50 -3.08 1.61 7.12
N TRP A 51 -2.71 2.13 5.94
CA TRP A 51 -3.68 2.62 4.96
C TRP A 51 -4.60 1.51 4.44
N VAL A 52 -4.11 0.28 4.27
CA VAL A 52 -4.93 -0.88 3.93
C VAL A 52 -6.05 -1.11 4.96
N LEU A 53 -5.76 -0.90 6.25
CA LEU A 53 -6.76 -1.00 7.31
C LEU A 53 -7.81 0.12 7.18
N VAL A 54 -7.37 1.36 6.96
CA VAL A 54 -8.26 2.51 6.73
C VAL A 54 -9.09 2.31 5.46
N ALA A 55 -8.46 1.83 4.39
CA ALA A 55 -9.12 1.57 3.12
C ALA A 55 -10.24 0.51 3.21
N ARG A 56 -10.25 -0.35 4.25
CA ARG A 56 -11.36 -1.30 4.49
C ARG A 56 -12.69 -0.60 4.80
N ILE A 57 -12.63 0.61 5.32
CA ILE A 57 -13.82 1.43 5.66
C ILE A 57 -14.37 2.10 4.40
N LEU A 58 -13.54 2.29 3.36
CA LEU A 58 -13.95 2.97 2.13
C LEU A 58 -14.83 2.07 1.24
N PRO A 59 -15.77 2.67 0.48
CA PRO A 59 -16.57 1.96 -0.52
C PRO A 59 -15.67 1.24 -1.53
N ARG A 60 -16.12 0.06 -2.00
CA ARG A 60 -15.32 -0.82 -2.87
C ARG A 60 -14.72 -0.13 -4.10
N GLY A 61 -15.45 0.83 -4.72
CA GLY A 61 -14.96 1.55 -5.89
C GLY A 61 -13.78 2.50 -5.61
N ILE A 62 -13.79 3.17 -4.46
CA ILE A 62 -12.79 4.19 -4.09
C ILE A 62 -11.56 3.55 -3.44
N ARG A 63 -11.75 2.39 -2.79
CA ARG A 63 -10.71 1.69 -2.03
C ARG A 63 -9.44 1.42 -2.84
N GLY A 64 -9.59 0.88 -4.06
CA GLY A 64 -8.44 0.56 -4.92
C GLY A 64 -7.72 1.81 -5.41
N ILE A 65 -8.47 2.84 -5.80
CA ILE A 65 -7.93 4.13 -6.27
C ILE A 65 -7.17 4.83 -5.14
N SER A 66 -7.74 4.86 -3.94
CA SER A 66 -7.12 5.44 -2.75
C SER A 66 -5.80 4.74 -2.38
N LEU A 67 -5.78 3.41 -2.43
CA LEU A 67 -4.57 2.62 -2.16
C LEU A 67 -3.50 2.90 -3.22
N ALA A 68 -3.87 2.91 -4.50
CA ALA A 68 -2.97 3.22 -5.61
C ALA A 68 -2.39 4.63 -5.49
N PHE A 69 -3.20 5.61 -5.08
CA PHE A 69 -2.76 6.98 -4.88
C PHE A 69 -1.74 7.11 -3.74
N VAL A 70 -2.04 6.57 -2.57
CA VAL A 70 -1.12 6.61 -1.42
C VAL A 70 0.17 5.83 -1.71
N ALA A 71 0.07 4.69 -2.38
CA ALA A 71 1.24 3.93 -2.81
C ALA A 71 2.10 4.73 -3.81
N ALA A 72 1.48 5.42 -4.76
CA ALA A 72 2.20 6.25 -5.72
C ALA A 72 2.93 7.42 -5.03
N VAL A 73 2.26 8.11 -4.11
CA VAL A 73 2.86 9.22 -3.34
C VAL A 73 4.07 8.77 -2.54
N LEU A 74 3.98 7.60 -1.90
CA LEU A 74 5.02 7.08 -1.03
C LEU A 74 6.16 6.37 -1.79
N LEU A 75 5.87 5.68 -2.89
CA LEU A 75 6.84 4.81 -3.55
C LEU A 75 7.35 5.36 -4.89
N ALA A 76 6.81 6.49 -5.39
CA ALA A 76 7.29 7.05 -6.65
C ALA A 76 8.77 7.45 -6.54
N PRO A 77 9.62 6.93 -7.44
CA PRO A 77 11.02 7.31 -7.48
C PRO A 77 11.16 8.76 -7.96
N GLY A 78 12.01 9.52 -7.31
CA GLY A 78 12.43 10.85 -7.71
C GLY A 78 13.94 10.95 -7.68
N SER A 79 14.48 12.08 -8.11
CA SER A 79 15.88 12.43 -7.96
C SER A 79 16.05 13.36 -6.76
N ALA A 80 17.07 13.12 -5.94
CA ALA A 80 17.48 14.10 -4.96
C ALA A 80 18.03 15.34 -5.72
N GLU A 81 17.49 16.51 -5.43
CA GLU A 81 18.08 17.75 -5.94
C GLU A 81 19.44 17.94 -5.27
N GLY A 82 20.51 17.85 -6.06
CA GLY A 82 21.89 17.98 -5.62
C GLY A 82 22.85 17.20 -6.48
N GLU A 83 24.14 17.39 -6.27
CA GLU A 83 25.24 16.81 -7.07
C GLU A 83 25.34 15.27 -6.96
N SER A 84 24.61 14.65 -6.06
CA SER A 84 24.76 13.21 -5.77
C SER A 84 24.03 12.29 -6.74
N GLY A 85 23.04 12.78 -7.51
CA GLY A 85 22.20 11.93 -8.38
C GLY A 85 21.53 10.77 -7.64
N ALA A 86 21.49 10.79 -6.30
CA ALA A 86 20.94 9.73 -5.48
C ALA A 86 19.41 9.62 -5.68
N LEU A 87 18.94 8.40 -5.70
CA LEU A 87 17.50 8.13 -5.71
C LEU A 87 16.88 8.64 -4.40
N ALA A 88 15.89 9.51 -4.53
CA ALA A 88 15.08 9.99 -3.42
C ALA A 88 13.61 9.77 -3.75
N PRO A 89 12.73 9.68 -2.75
CA PRO A 89 11.30 9.65 -3.00
C PRO A 89 10.82 10.95 -3.64
N ALA A 90 10.01 10.86 -4.69
CA ALA A 90 9.52 12.03 -5.43
C ALA A 90 8.76 13.03 -4.54
N ILE A 91 8.07 12.53 -3.50
CA ILE A 91 7.34 13.37 -2.54
C ILE A 91 8.27 14.35 -1.80
N VAL A 92 9.53 13.99 -1.54
CA VAL A 92 10.50 14.86 -0.88
C VAL A 92 10.83 16.04 -1.80
N GLY A 93 11.01 15.80 -3.10
CA GLY A 93 11.20 16.87 -4.10
C GLY A 93 10.01 17.83 -4.18
N VAL A 94 8.79 17.30 -4.13
CA VAL A 94 7.56 18.12 -4.10
C VAL A 94 7.53 19.02 -2.87
N PHE A 95 7.81 18.47 -1.68
CA PHE A 95 7.87 19.26 -0.45
C PHE A 95 8.99 20.31 -0.47
N HIS A 96 10.16 19.95 -0.99
CA HIS A 96 11.27 20.89 -1.13
C HIS A 96 10.89 22.07 -2.04
N ALA A 97 10.36 21.78 -3.22
CA ALA A 97 9.91 22.81 -4.16
C ALA A 97 8.80 23.70 -3.55
N LEU A 98 7.87 23.10 -2.77
CA LEU A 98 6.83 23.85 -2.07
C LEU A 98 7.41 24.82 -1.03
N LEU A 99 8.39 24.38 -0.25
CA LEU A 99 9.08 25.22 0.75
C LEU A 99 9.84 26.38 0.08
N MET A 100 10.44 26.11 -1.09
CA MET A 100 11.15 27.12 -1.87
C MET A 100 10.21 28.02 -2.68
N LYS A 101 8.88 27.78 -2.64
CA LYS A 101 7.86 28.47 -3.44
C LYS A 101 8.11 28.34 -4.95
N ASP A 102 8.81 27.30 -5.37
CA ASP A 102 9.05 26.97 -6.77
C ASP A 102 7.92 26.10 -7.31
N PHE A 103 6.91 26.74 -7.91
CA PHE A 103 5.78 26.03 -8.50
C PHE A 103 6.16 25.21 -9.72
N GLY A 104 7.19 25.63 -10.48
CA GLY A 104 7.70 24.88 -11.63
C GLY A 104 8.37 23.58 -11.18
N GLY A 105 9.25 23.66 -10.20
CA GLY A 105 9.88 22.51 -9.55
C GLY A 105 8.86 21.57 -8.92
N MET A 106 7.83 22.10 -8.26
CA MET A 106 6.76 21.28 -7.67
C MET A 106 6.00 20.48 -8.74
N VAL A 107 5.65 21.07 -9.87
CA VAL A 107 4.99 20.36 -10.97
C VAL A 107 5.90 19.29 -11.54
N SER A 108 7.17 19.61 -11.81
CA SER A 108 8.14 18.63 -12.35
C SER A 108 8.39 17.47 -11.39
N ALA A 109 8.53 17.72 -10.08
CA ALA A 109 8.71 16.70 -9.07
C ALA A 109 7.44 15.82 -8.87
N SER A 110 6.25 16.32 -9.20
CA SER A 110 5.01 15.55 -9.13
C SER A 110 4.80 14.60 -10.32
N LEU A 111 5.47 14.80 -11.45
CA LEU A 111 5.33 13.94 -12.63
C LEU A 111 5.62 12.45 -12.37
N PRO A 112 6.69 12.07 -11.66
CA PRO A 112 6.92 10.67 -11.31
C PRO A 112 5.81 10.07 -10.46
N ILE A 113 5.20 10.86 -9.56
CA ILE A 113 4.07 10.42 -8.73
C ILE A 113 2.86 10.12 -9.62
N LEU A 114 2.54 11.03 -10.55
CA LEU A 114 1.43 10.83 -11.48
C LEU A 114 1.65 9.62 -12.41
N ALA A 115 2.87 9.45 -12.92
CA ALA A 115 3.23 8.30 -13.75
C ALA A 115 3.10 6.98 -12.96
N THR A 116 3.60 6.93 -11.74
CA THR A 116 3.49 5.76 -10.87
C THR A 116 2.03 5.48 -10.50
N PHE A 117 1.24 6.52 -10.24
CA PHE A 117 -0.19 6.39 -9.98
C PHE A 117 -0.94 5.81 -11.19
N ALA A 118 -0.68 6.31 -12.39
CA ALA A 118 -1.26 5.77 -13.62
C ALA A 118 -0.88 4.29 -13.83
N ALA A 119 0.38 3.92 -13.59
CA ALA A 119 0.83 2.54 -13.66
C ALA A 119 0.08 1.64 -12.67
N PHE A 120 -0.09 2.08 -11.43
CA PHE A 120 -0.86 1.32 -10.42
C PHE A 120 -2.33 1.18 -10.78
N LEU A 121 -2.95 2.20 -11.38
CA LEU A 121 -4.33 2.09 -11.87
C LEU A 121 -4.46 1.06 -12.99
N VAL A 122 -3.52 1.03 -13.93
CA VAL A 122 -3.50 0.03 -15.02
C VAL A 122 -3.33 -1.38 -14.46
N ILE A 123 -2.36 -1.58 -13.57
CA ILE A 123 -2.13 -2.88 -12.91
C ILE A 123 -3.39 -3.30 -12.13
N GLY A 124 -3.99 -2.38 -11.38
CA GLY A 124 -5.23 -2.62 -10.64
C GLY A 124 -6.41 -3.00 -11.55
N ALA A 125 -6.56 -2.34 -12.70
CA ALA A 125 -7.58 -2.65 -13.69
C ALA A 125 -7.38 -4.05 -14.29
N ILE A 126 -6.15 -4.40 -14.68
CA ILE A 126 -5.81 -5.74 -15.18
C ILE A 126 -6.13 -6.79 -14.12
N TRP A 127 -5.73 -6.58 -12.88
CA TRP A 127 -6.03 -7.48 -11.77
C TRP A 127 -7.53 -7.69 -11.56
N GLN A 128 -8.30 -6.60 -11.64
CA GLN A 128 -9.75 -6.66 -11.49
C GLN A 128 -10.42 -7.41 -12.66
N MET A 129 -9.92 -7.24 -13.88
CA MET A 129 -10.38 -8.01 -15.04
C MET A 129 -10.10 -9.51 -14.86
N LEU A 130 -8.87 -9.87 -14.48
CA LEU A 130 -8.50 -11.28 -14.24
C LEU A 130 -9.38 -11.91 -13.15
N ARG A 131 -9.59 -11.18 -12.07
CA ARG A 131 -10.43 -11.64 -10.96
C ARG A 131 -11.88 -11.84 -11.41
N SER A 132 -12.45 -10.93 -12.19
CA SER A 132 -13.83 -11.04 -12.68
C SER A 132 -14.03 -12.26 -13.59
N VAL A 133 -13.04 -12.60 -14.42
CA VAL A 133 -13.06 -13.81 -15.26
C VAL A 133 -13.07 -15.07 -14.38
N ILE A 134 -12.18 -15.13 -13.38
CA ILE A 134 -12.10 -16.30 -12.47
C ILE A 134 -13.41 -16.47 -11.68
N GLU A 135 -13.97 -15.37 -11.15
CA GLU A 135 -15.22 -15.40 -10.40
C GLU A 135 -16.41 -15.82 -11.28
N SER A 136 -16.46 -15.37 -12.55
CA SER A 136 -17.52 -15.75 -13.49
C SER A 136 -17.46 -17.23 -13.90
N ASP A 137 -16.27 -17.79 -14.05
CA ASP A 137 -16.11 -19.20 -14.37
C ASP A 137 -16.45 -20.11 -13.17
N ALA A 138 -16.13 -19.69 -11.95
CA ALA A 138 -16.53 -20.39 -10.74
C ALA A 138 -18.07 -20.41 -10.59
N ALA A 139 -18.72 -19.27 -10.78
CA ALA A 139 -20.18 -19.14 -10.71
C ALA A 139 -20.89 -20.04 -11.75
N LYS A 140 -20.38 -20.08 -13.00
CA LYS A 140 -20.92 -20.95 -14.05
C LYS A 140 -20.80 -22.44 -13.69
N LYS A 141 -19.67 -22.84 -13.13
CA LYS A 141 -19.47 -24.24 -12.69
C LYS A 141 -20.44 -24.64 -11.57
N GLU A 142 -20.66 -23.75 -10.60
CA GLU A 142 -21.66 -23.99 -9.55
C GLU A 142 -23.07 -24.10 -10.08
N GLU A 143 -23.45 -23.23 -11.04
CA GLU A 143 -24.76 -23.27 -11.68
C GLU A 143 -24.97 -24.57 -12.46
N MET A 144 -23.98 -25.01 -13.23
CA MET A 144 -24.04 -26.29 -13.96
C MET A 144 -24.17 -27.48 -13.00
N ALA A 145 -23.41 -27.48 -11.90
CA ALA A 145 -23.53 -28.54 -10.90
C ALA A 145 -24.92 -28.59 -10.23
N ARG A 146 -25.53 -27.42 -9.96
CA ARG A 146 -26.92 -27.35 -9.46
C ARG A 146 -27.93 -27.88 -10.44
N ILE A 147 -27.80 -27.53 -11.72
CA ILE A 147 -28.70 -28.04 -12.80
C ILE A 147 -28.58 -29.56 -12.94
N GLU A 148 -27.35 -30.11 -12.91
CA GLU A 148 -27.14 -31.55 -12.96
C GLU A 148 -27.74 -32.26 -11.72
N ALA A 149 -27.58 -31.71 -10.53
CA ALA A 149 -28.17 -32.26 -9.32
C ALA A 149 -29.71 -32.26 -9.38
N GLN A 150 -30.33 -31.19 -9.90
CA GLN A 150 -31.76 -31.12 -10.08
C GLN A 150 -32.27 -32.15 -11.13
N LYS A 151 -31.54 -32.31 -12.25
CA LYS A 151 -31.90 -33.31 -13.28
C LYS A 151 -31.85 -34.73 -12.72
N LYS A 152 -30.84 -35.06 -11.88
CA LYS A 152 -30.76 -36.38 -11.23
C LYS A 152 -31.93 -36.63 -10.29
N LEU A 153 -32.29 -35.63 -9.45
CA LEU A 153 -33.44 -35.76 -8.56
C LEU A 153 -34.78 -35.97 -9.31
N VAL A 154 -34.99 -35.26 -10.42
CA VAL A 154 -36.19 -35.43 -11.25
C VAL A 154 -36.19 -36.78 -11.92
N ALA A 155 -35.05 -37.27 -12.42
CA ALA A 155 -34.95 -38.60 -13.05
C ALA A 155 -35.22 -39.73 -12.04
N ASP A 156 -34.72 -39.60 -10.81
CA ASP A 156 -34.89 -40.59 -9.74
C ASP A 156 -36.33 -40.64 -9.25
N SER A 157 -36.97 -39.46 -9.13
CA SER A 157 -38.43 -39.40 -8.79
C SER A 157 -39.32 -39.96 -9.87
N ALA A 158 -38.95 -39.86 -11.16
CA ALA A 158 -39.72 -40.45 -12.28
C ALA A 158 -39.60 -41.99 -12.37
N GLN A 159 -38.53 -42.57 -11.83
CA GLN A 159 -38.33 -44.02 -11.77
C GLN A 159 -39.05 -44.68 -10.58
N MET A 160 -39.40 -43.93 -9.54
CA MET A 160 -40.12 -44.43 -8.36
C MET A 160 -41.66 -44.42 -8.49
N ASN A 161 -42.20 -43.84 -9.55
CA ASN A 161 -43.65 -43.82 -9.86
C ASN A 161 -43.96 -44.75 -11.01
#